data_52acf06fd8c824a3bcc0b9fefad8d888
#
_entry.id   52acf06fd8c824a3bcc0b9fefad8d888
#
_cell.length_a   1.000
_cell.length_b   1.000
_cell.length_c   1.000
_cell.angle_alpha   90.00
_cell.angle_beta   90.00
_cell.angle_gamma   90.00
#
_symmetry.space_group_name_H-M   'P 1'
#
loop_
_entity.id
_entity.type
_entity.pdbx_description
1 polymer ?
#
loop_
_entity_poly.entity_id
_entity_poly.type
_entity_poly.pdbx_seq_one_letter_code
_entity_poly.pdbx_strand_id
1 'polypeptide(L)' 'SLKDKDVIVVEDIVDSGRTLSYLLEMLRDRGPASLRLCTLLDKPERRVIDVHVDYTDLIFPMNL' A
#
# COMPACT_ATOMS: atom_id res chain seq x y z
N SER A 1 -11.86 -2.86 -16.13
CA SER A 1 -11.12 -4.06 -15.71
C SER A 1 -9.65 -3.73 -15.49
N LEU A 2 -9.03 -4.36 -14.49
CA LEU A 2 -7.62 -4.19 -14.16
C LEU A 2 -6.74 -5.27 -14.81
N LYS A 3 -7.35 -6.23 -15.47
CA LYS A 3 -6.62 -7.37 -16.02
C LYS A 3 -5.53 -6.92 -16.98
N ASP A 4 -4.31 -7.44 -16.78
CA ASP A 4 -3.12 -7.17 -17.60
C ASP A 4 -2.66 -5.71 -17.62
N LYS A 5 -3.16 -4.89 -16.70
CA LYS A 5 -2.76 -3.49 -16.60
C LYS A 5 -1.76 -3.29 -15.47
N ASP A 6 -0.93 -2.27 -15.61
CA ASP A 6 -0.06 -1.81 -14.53
C ASP A 6 -0.87 -0.86 -13.65
N VAL A 7 -0.96 -1.17 -12.36
CA VAL A 7 -1.82 -0.44 -11.43
C VAL A 7 -0.96 0.14 -10.31
N ILE A 8 -1.18 1.41 -10.00
CA ILE A 8 -0.54 2.08 -8.87
C ILE A 8 -1.66 2.56 -7.95
N VAL A 9 -1.60 2.14 -6.68
CA VAL A 9 -2.49 2.63 -5.64
C VAL A 9 -1.80 3.79 -4.94
N VAL A 10 -2.49 4.92 -4.84
CA VAL A 10 -1.95 6.12 -4.21
C VAL A 10 -2.71 6.39 -2.93
N GLU A 11 -1.99 6.46 -1.82
CA GLU A 11 -2.54 6.73 -0.50
C GLU A 11 -1.84 7.91 0.13
N ASP A 12 -2.55 8.66 0.98
CA ASP A 12 -1.93 9.74 1.73
C ASP A 12 -1.07 9.19 2.87
N ILE A 13 -1.53 8.17 3.55
CA ILE A 13 -0.82 7.59 4.69
C ILE A 13 -1.01 6.08 4.74
N VAL A 14 0.06 5.36 5.07
CA VAL A 14 0.02 3.93 5.38
C VAL A 14 0.33 3.77 6.87
N ASP A 15 -0.66 3.30 7.63
CA ASP A 15 -0.60 3.16 9.08
C ASP A 15 -0.59 1.67 9.47
N SER A 16 -1.68 1.16 10.05
CA SER A 16 -1.74 -0.23 10.51
C SER A 16 -1.70 -1.27 9.38
N GLY A 17 -2.11 -0.89 8.19
CA GLY A 17 -2.16 -1.76 7.02
C GLY A 17 -3.41 -2.62 6.92
N ARG A 18 -4.33 -2.55 7.88
CA ARG A 18 -5.51 -3.43 7.91
C ARG A 18 -6.40 -3.26 6.69
N THR A 19 -6.87 -2.04 6.47
CA THR A 19 -7.76 -1.74 5.35
C THR A 19 -7.03 -1.88 4.02
N LEU A 20 -5.81 -1.36 3.97
CA LEU A 20 -5.04 -1.33 2.75
C LEU A 20 -4.63 -2.72 2.29
N SER A 21 -4.26 -3.62 3.21
CA SER A 21 -3.91 -4.98 2.85
C SER A 21 -5.09 -5.69 2.20
N TYR A 22 -6.30 -5.47 2.71
CA TYR A 22 -7.52 -6.03 2.15
C TYR A 22 -7.78 -5.48 0.73
N LEU A 23 -7.64 -4.16 0.57
CA LEU A 23 -7.81 -3.52 -0.73
C LEU A 23 -6.82 -4.05 -1.76
N LEU A 24 -5.55 -4.15 -1.38
CA LEU A 24 -4.51 -4.64 -2.29
C LEU A 24 -4.77 -6.09 -2.70
N GLU A 25 -5.24 -6.91 -1.76
CA GLU A 25 -5.59 -8.29 -2.05
C GLU A 25 -6.74 -8.38 -3.05
N MET A 26 -7.78 -7.56 -2.86
CA MET A 26 -8.89 -7.48 -3.80
C MET A 26 -8.44 -7.07 -5.19
N LEU A 27 -7.58 -6.07 -5.28
CA LEU A 27 -7.07 -5.58 -6.55
C LEU A 27 -6.19 -6.63 -7.23
N ARG A 28 -5.38 -7.35 -6.45
CA ARG A 28 -4.51 -8.39 -6.96
C ARG A 28 -5.32 -9.52 -7.60
N ASP A 29 -6.49 -9.83 -7.04
CA ASP A 29 -7.37 -10.86 -7.57
C ASP A 29 -7.96 -10.49 -8.93
N ARG A 30 -7.89 -9.23 -9.32
CA ARG A 30 -8.36 -8.76 -10.63
C ARG A 30 -7.35 -8.97 -11.75
N GLY A 31 -6.19 -9.55 -11.43
CA GLY A 31 -5.20 -9.97 -12.40
C GLY A 31 -4.40 -8.86 -13.07
N PRO A 32 -4.01 -7.79 -12.35
CA PRO A 32 -3.16 -6.76 -12.97
C PRO A 32 -1.80 -7.32 -13.34
N ALA A 33 -1.18 -6.74 -14.36
CA ALA A 33 0.18 -7.11 -14.74
C ALA A 33 1.18 -6.71 -13.65
N SER A 34 0.93 -5.59 -12.98
CA SER A 34 1.68 -5.18 -11.80
C SER A 34 0.78 -4.36 -10.88
N LEU A 35 1.09 -4.40 -9.58
CA LEU A 35 0.37 -3.65 -8.56
C LEU A 35 1.39 -3.06 -7.61
N ARG A 36 1.43 -1.74 -7.52
CA ARG A 36 2.37 -1.02 -6.66
C ARG A 36 1.62 -0.04 -5.78
N LEU A 37 2.21 0.22 -4.61
CA LEU A 37 1.67 1.15 -3.63
C LEU A 37 2.59 2.34 -3.49
N CYS A 38 2.01 3.54 -3.65
CA CYS A 38 2.69 4.81 -3.45
C CYS A 38 1.99 5.57 -2.33
N THR A 39 2.74 6.09 -1.37
CA THR A 39 2.17 6.86 -0.28
C THR A 39 3.00 8.10 0.00
N LEU A 40 2.36 9.14 0.50
CA LEU A 40 3.06 10.34 0.98
C LEU A 40 3.75 10.05 2.32
N LEU A 41 3.05 9.39 3.23
CA LEU A 41 3.54 9.06 4.56
C LEU A 41 3.49 7.56 4.80
N ASP A 42 4.57 7.00 5.34
CA ASP A 42 4.59 5.61 5.77
C ASP A 42 4.95 5.54 7.26
N LYS A 43 4.14 4.81 8.03
CA LYS A 43 4.38 4.57 9.45
C LYS A 43 4.60 3.07 9.66
N PRO A 44 5.76 2.53 9.30
CA PRO A 44 5.99 1.08 9.33
C PRO A 44 5.90 0.49 10.74
N GLU A 45 6.22 1.27 11.77
CA GLU A 45 6.18 0.77 13.15
C GLU A 45 4.74 0.62 13.68
N ARG A 46 3.76 1.17 12.98
CA ARG A 46 2.36 1.02 13.35
C ARG A 46 1.69 -0.16 12.64
N ARG A 47 2.44 -0.89 11.85
CA ARG A 47 1.89 -2.01 11.07
C ARG A 47 1.38 -3.10 11.99
N VAL A 48 0.14 -3.54 11.74
CA VAL A 48 -0.46 -4.74 12.36
C VAL A 48 -0.44 -5.88 11.35
N ILE A 49 -0.67 -5.53 10.08
CA ILE A 49 -0.59 -6.46 8.96
C ILE A 49 0.48 -5.94 8.02
N ASP A 50 1.37 -6.82 7.57
CA ASP A 50 2.45 -6.45 6.69
C ASP A 50 1.92 -5.97 5.35
N VAL A 51 2.42 -4.82 4.90
CA VAL A 51 2.08 -4.23 3.61
C VAL A 51 3.36 -3.69 3.00
N HIS A 52 3.65 -4.11 1.77
CA HIS A 52 4.81 -3.61 1.05
C HIS A 52 4.50 -2.26 0.42
N VAL A 53 5.29 -1.25 0.76
CA VAL A 53 5.19 0.09 0.18
C VAL A 53 6.30 0.24 -0.84
N ASP A 54 5.94 0.46 -2.11
CA ASP A 54 6.93 0.58 -3.19
C ASP A 54 7.59 1.94 -3.22
N TYR A 55 6.80 3.01 -2.99
CA TYR A 55 7.30 4.38 -3.02
C TYR A 55 6.73 5.17 -1.86
N THR A 56 7.57 5.92 -1.17
CA THR A 56 7.13 6.84 -0.11
C THR A 56 8.02 8.08 -0.07
N ASP A 57 7.40 9.24 0.20
CA ASP A 57 8.16 10.47 0.40
C ASP A 57 8.72 10.58 1.81
N LEU A 58 7.90 10.19 2.80
CA LEU A 58 8.25 10.36 4.22
C LEU A 58 8.00 9.08 4.99
N ILE A 59 8.92 8.76 5.89
CA ILE A 59 8.78 7.64 6.82
C ILE A 59 8.80 8.22 8.23
N PHE A 60 7.77 7.93 9.03
CA PHE A 60 7.68 8.38 10.41
C PHE A 60 7.85 7.23 11.38
N PRO A 61 8.74 7.36 12.37
CA PRO A 61 8.79 6.41 13.48
C PRO A 61 7.56 6.58 14.39
N MET A 62 7.25 5.51 15.14
CA MET A 62 6.05 5.48 15.97
C MET A 62 6.04 6.55 17.05
N ASN A 63 7.20 6.94 17.54
CA ASN A 63 7.34 7.83 18.70
C ASN A 63 7.45 9.32 18.33
N LEU A 64 7.13 9.68 17.11
CA LEU A 64 7.10 11.10 16.72
C LEU A 64 5.70 11.72 16.88
#